data_88ffdbabed0784d5f058a799213cd44b
#
_entry.id   88ffdbabed0784d5f058a799213cd44b
#
_cell.length_a   1.000
_cell.length_b   1.000
_cell.length_c   1.000
_cell.angle_alpha   90.00
_cell.angle_beta   90.00
_cell.angle_gamma   90.00
#
_symmetry.space_group_name_H-M   'P 1'
#
loop_
_entity.id
_entity.type
_entity.pdbx_description
1 polymer ?
#
loop_
_entity_poly.entity_id
_entity_poly.type
_entity_poly.pdbx_seq_one_letter_code
_entity_poly.pdbx_strand_id
1 'polypeptide(L)'
;SRGLGDVYKRQPIKPGVIIINPNRKISSEQRKIFDDNKWEIHEAAPSIHNSPPPMCYSSIWLSMNVLIIDPKTICVEATEEKMIKQMESFGLEVIPVPFRDVYAFGGSLHCATTDVHREGECEDYFPNQ
;
A
#
# COMPACT_ATOMS: atom_id res chain seq x y z
N SER A 1 -0.67 11.85 -15.63
CA SER A 1 -1.61 10.96 -14.89
C SER A 1 -1.05 9.56 -14.90
N ARG A 2 -0.49 9.13 -13.79
CA ARG A 2 -0.08 7.73 -13.62
C ARG A 2 -1.35 6.94 -13.37
N GLY A 3 -1.71 6.06 -14.32
CA GLY A 3 -2.98 5.39 -14.34
C GLY A 3 -3.22 4.48 -13.14
N LEU A 4 -4.46 4.18 -12.85
CA LEU A 4 -4.97 3.27 -11.80
C LEU A 4 -4.23 1.92 -11.71
N GLY A 5 -3.45 1.54 -12.74
CA GLY A 5 -2.62 0.33 -12.75
C GLY A 5 -1.44 0.32 -11.77
N ASP A 6 -1.02 1.45 -11.21
CA ASP A 6 0.11 1.50 -10.27
C ASP A 6 -0.31 1.20 -8.82
N VAL A 7 -1.56 1.42 -8.46
CA VAL A 7 -2.11 1.24 -7.11
C VAL A 7 -1.97 -0.20 -6.60
N TYR A 8 -1.92 -1.19 -7.49
CA TYR A 8 -1.80 -2.61 -7.14
C TYR A 8 -0.42 -3.20 -7.41
N LYS A 9 0.55 -2.36 -7.76
CA LYS A 9 1.91 -2.81 -8.05
C LYS A 9 2.81 -2.65 -6.84
N ARG A 10 2.74 -1.51 -6.18
CA ARG A 10 3.62 -1.13 -5.08
C ARG A 10 2.99 -0.05 -4.22
N GLN A 11 3.27 -0.11 -2.92
CA GLN A 11 2.80 0.85 -1.92
C GLN A 11 3.93 1.17 -0.94
N PRO A 12 4.48 2.40 -0.93
CA PRO A 12 5.30 2.88 0.17
C PRO A 12 4.49 2.87 1.47
N ILE A 13 5.07 2.38 2.54
CA ILE A 13 4.39 2.21 3.84
C ILE A 13 4.89 3.24 4.85
N LYS A 14 6.19 3.43 4.88
CA LYS A 14 6.88 4.45 5.66
C LYS A 14 8.21 4.75 4.99
N PRO A 15 8.94 5.81 5.40
CA PRO A 15 10.28 6.07 4.89
C PRO A 15 11.16 4.82 4.95
N GLY A 16 11.75 4.43 3.84
CA GLY A 16 12.62 3.27 3.72
C GLY A 16 11.93 1.91 3.59
N VAL A 17 10.59 1.82 3.59
CA VAL A 17 9.86 0.54 3.47
C VAL A 17 8.78 0.62 2.40
N ILE A 18 8.82 -0.33 1.47
CA ILE A 18 7.82 -0.48 0.41
C ILE A 18 7.32 -1.93 0.33
N ILE A 19 6.03 -2.11 0.14
CA ILE A 19 5.45 -3.40 -0.23
C ILE A 19 5.17 -3.46 -1.73
N ILE A 20 5.38 -4.62 -2.31
CA ILE A 20 5.15 -4.87 -3.74
C ILE A 20 4.18 -6.03 -3.92
N ASN A 21 3.43 -5.97 -5.01
CA ASN A 21 2.57 -7.07 -5.42
C ASN A 21 3.44 -8.22 -5.97
N PRO A 22 3.41 -9.42 -5.38
CA PRO A 22 4.23 -10.55 -5.83
C PRO A 22 3.91 -10.99 -7.27
N ASN A 23 2.69 -10.71 -7.75
CA ASN A 23 2.27 -11.02 -9.11
C ASN A 23 2.66 -9.94 -10.14
N ARG A 24 3.21 -8.81 -9.68
CA ARG A 24 3.63 -7.68 -10.53
C ARG A 24 5.01 -7.19 -10.13
N LYS A 25 6.02 -7.95 -10.50
CA LYS A 25 7.41 -7.65 -10.17
C LYS A 25 7.82 -6.28 -10.69
N ILE A 26 8.62 -5.58 -9.90
CA ILE A 26 9.29 -4.36 -10.32
C ILE A 26 10.47 -4.72 -11.25
N SER A 27 10.81 -3.86 -12.21
CA SER A 27 11.97 -4.06 -13.07
C SER A 27 13.28 -3.97 -12.27
N SER A 28 14.35 -4.53 -12.83
CA SER A 28 15.69 -4.41 -12.23
C SER A 28 16.14 -2.96 -12.05
N GLU A 29 15.80 -2.10 -13.00
CA GLU A 29 16.08 -0.66 -12.92
C GLU A 29 15.34 0.01 -11.77
N GLN A 30 14.04 -0.28 -11.61
CA GLN A 30 13.25 0.23 -10.51
C GLN A 30 13.73 -0.30 -9.15
N ARG A 31 14.10 -1.58 -9.11
CA ARG A 31 14.65 -2.20 -7.90
C ARG A 31 15.94 -1.50 -7.48
N LYS A 32 16.81 -1.22 -8.45
CA LYS A 32 18.08 -0.54 -8.19
C LYS A 32 17.88 0.82 -7.49
N ILE A 33 16.86 1.59 -7.87
CA ILE A 33 16.56 2.89 -7.22
C ILE A 33 16.29 2.70 -5.72
N PHE A 34 15.53 1.67 -5.34
CA PHE A 34 15.25 1.37 -3.94
C PHE A 34 16.50 0.87 -3.21
N ASP A 35 17.25 -0.05 -3.83
CA ASP A 35 18.47 -0.63 -3.25
C ASP A 35 19.55 0.45 -3.03
N ASP A 36 19.77 1.35 -4.00
CA ASP A 36 20.72 2.46 -3.91
C ASP A 36 20.36 3.44 -2.77
N ASN A 37 19.09 3.55 -2.45
CA ASN A 37 18.57 4.40 -1.37
C ASN A 37 18.26 3.64 -0.07
N LYS A 38 18.71 2.39 0.04
CA LYS A 38 18.57 1.53 1.24
C LYS A 38 17.10 1.29 1.66
N TRP A 39 16.21 1.23 0.69
CA TRP A 39 14.82 0.85 0.96
C TRP A 39 14.66 -0.65 1.10
N GLU A 40 13.89 -1.07 2.07
CA GLU A 40 13.46 -2.46 2.22
C GLU A 40 12.27 -2.73 1.32
N ILE A 41 12.38 -3.77 0.49
CA ILE A 41 11.32 -4.20 -0.42
C ILE A 41 10.74 -5.50 0.10
N HIS A 42 9.46 -5.47 0.48
CA HIS A 42 8.74 -6.66 0.96
C HIS A 42 7.61 -7.03 0.00
N GLU A 43 7.33 -8.32 -0.12
CA GLU A 43 6.11 -8.77 -0.78
C GLU A 43 4.90 -8.50 0.11
N ALA A 44 3.83 -7.99 -0.49
CA ALA A 44 2.60 -7.73 0.22
C ALA A 44 1.95 -9.03 0.69
N ALA A 45 1.45 -9.03 1.91
CA ALA A 45 0.67 -10.15 2.43
C ALA A 45 -0.54 -10.42 1.51
N PRO A 46 -0.80 -11.69 1.17
CA PRO A 46 -1.93 -12.03 0.32
C PRO A 46 -3.24 -11.73 1.05
N SER A 47 -4.25 -11.27 0.30
CA SER A 47 -5.60 -11.14 0.82
C SER A 47 -6.08 -12.47 1.41
N ILE A 48 -6.88 -12.39 2.45
CA ILE A 48 -7.61 -13.56 2.97
C ILE A 48 -8.76 -13.97 2.05
N HIS A 49 -9.16 -13.08 1.16
CA HIS A 49 -10.26 -13.31 0.22
C HIS A 49 -9.73 -13.90 -1.09
N ASN A 50 -10.36 -14.96 -1.56
CA ASN A 50 -9.97 -15.63 -2.81
C ASN A 50 -10.46 -14.92 -4.07
N SER A 51 -11.41 -13.99 -3.92
CA SER A 51 -11.99 -13.23 -5.01
C SER A 51 -12.32 -11.81 -4.55
N PRO A 52 -12.35 -10.83 -5.49
CA PRO A 52 -12.89 -9.52 -5.19
C PRO A 52 -14.37 -9.61 -4.79
N PRO A 53 -14.94 -8.59 -4.14
CA PRO A 53 -16.38 -8.51 -3.88
C PRO A 53 -17.21 -8.66 -5.16
N PRO A 54 -18.46 -9.07 -5.09
CA PRO A 54 -19.36 -9.09 -6.24
C PRO A 54 -19.36 -7.75 -6.97
N MET A 55 -19.41 -7.77 -8.30
CA MET A 55 -19.37 -6.60 -9.18
C MET A 55 -18.10 -5.75 -9.11
N CYS A 56 -17.06 -6.20 -8.43
CA CYS A 56 -15.76 -5.54 -8.40
C CYS A 56 -14.91 -6.01 -9.59
N TYR A 57 -14.56 -5.11 -10.47
CA TYR A 57 -13.67 -5.37 -11.61
C TYR A 57 -12.18 -5.25 -11.25
N SER A 58 -11.87 -5.00 -10.00
CA SER A 58 -10.51 -4.81 -9.51
C SER A 58 -9.88 -6.11 -9.02
N SER A 59 -8.59 -6.03 -8.76
CA SER A 59 -7.80 -7.13 -8.23
C SER A 59 -8.09 -7.38 -6.74
N ILE A 60 -7.93 -8.64 -6.28
CA ILE A 60 -7.87 -8.98 -4.85
C ILE A 60 -6.77 -8.21 -4.11
N TRP A 61 -5.76 -7.74 -4.84
CA TRP A 61 -4.67 -6.91 -4.31
C TRP A 61 -5.07 -5.49 -3.92
N LEU A 62 -6.38 -5.15 -3.98
CA LEU A 62 -6.91 -3.94 -3.33
C LEU A 62 -6.59 -3.89 -1.83
N SER A 63 -6.33 -5.03 -1.20
CA SER A 63 -5.83 -5.12 0.17
C SER A 63 -4.55 -4.31 0.41
N MET A 64 -3.74 -4.08 -0.63
CA MET A 64 -2.54 -3.23 -0.56
C MET A 64 -2.86 -1.73 -0.53
N ASN A 65 -4.07 -1.32 -0.83
CA ASN A 65 -4.47 0.08 -0.93
C ASN A 65 -4.81 0.64 0.46
N VAL A 66 -3.82 0.60 1.34
CA VAL A 66 -3.87 1.09 2.72
C VAL A 66 -3.75 2.62 2.76
N LEU A 67 -4.24 3.24 3.81
CA LEU A 67 -4.13 4.68 4.02
C LEU A 67 -3.14 4.98 5.15
N ILE A 68 -2.05 5.65 4.83
CA ILE A 68 -1.06 6.09 5.80
C ILE A 68 -1.49 7.43 6.38
N ILE A 69 -1.74 7.47 7.68
CA ILE A 69 -2.14 8.68 8.40
C ILE A 69 -0.89 9.51 8.73
N ASP A 70 0.10 8.86 9.34
CA ASP A 70 1.37 9.44 9.73
C ASP A 70 2.47 8.34 9.70
N PRO A 71 3.75 8.65 10.00
CA PRO A 71 4.84 7.67 9.96
C PRO A 71 4.69 6.47 10.90
N LYS A 72 3.73 6.49 11.82
CA LYS A 72 3.49 5.44 12.82
C LYS A 72 2.12 4.79 12.71
N THR A 73 1.16 5.42 12.00
CA THR A 73 -0.25 5.04 12.02
C THR A 73 -0.76 4.78 10.61
N ILE A 74 -1.43 3.65 10.41
CA ILE A 74 -1.94 3.21 9.12
C ILE A 74 -3.35 2.63 9.26
N CYS A 75 -4.23 2.95 8.32
CA CYS A 75 -5.54 2.32 8.19
C CYS A 75 -5.47 1.15 7.20
N VAL A 76 -6.01 0.02 7.60
CA VAL A 76 -6.09 -1.21 6.80
C VAL A 76 -7.54 -1.69 6.79
N GLU A 77 -7.97 -2.31 5.70
CA GLU A 77 -9.30 -2.92 5.64
C GLU A 77 -9.44 -4.00 6.73
N ALA A 78 -10.53 -3.92 7.51
CA ALA A 78 -10.67 -4.64 8.78
C ALA A 78 -10.65 -6.17 8.66
N THR A 79 -11.04 -6.72 7.50
CA THR A 79 -11.04 -8.17 7.28
C THR A 79 -9.68 -8.70 6.80
N GLU A 80 -8.74 -7.84 6.41
CA GLU A 80 -7.44 -8.23 5.86
C GLU A 80 -6.41 -8.53 6.98
N GLU A 81 -6.68 -9.56 7.79
CA GLU A 81 -5.87 -9.92 8.95
C GLU A 81 -4.39 -10.12 8.65
N LYS A 82 -4.04 -10.67 7.49
CA LYS A 82 -2.64 -10.89 7.11
C LYS A 82 -1.92 -9.57 6.83
N MET A 83 -2.62 -8.63 6.19
CA MET A 83 -2.09 -7.29 5.93
C MET A 83 -1.93 -6.51 7.24
N ILE A 84 -2.90 -6.60 8.15
CA ILE A 84 -2.83 -6.00 9.49
C ILE A 84 -1.57 -6.49 10.20
N LYS A 85 -1.36 -7.80 10.30
CA LYS A 85 -0.17 -8.39 10.94
C LYS A 85 1.13 -7.97 10.27
N GLN A 86 1.14 -7.84 8.94
CA GLN A 86 2.32 -7.37 8.22
C GLN A 86 2.64 -5.92 8.57
N MET A 87 1.64 -5.03 8.65
CA MET A 87 1.85 -3.62 9.02
C MET A 87 2.32 -3.50 10.48
N GLU A 88 1.75 -4.27 11.38
CA GLU A 88 2.20 -4.36 12.78
C GLU A 88 3.65 -4.85 12.88
N SER A 89 4.07 -5.80 12.04
CA SER A 89 5.47 -6.28 12.02
C SER A 89 6.48 -5.22 11.60
N PHE A 90 6.05 -4.20 10.87
CA PHE A 90 6.85 -3.01 10.55
C PHE A 90 6.85 -1.96 11.66
N GLY A 91 6.21 -2.25 12.79
CA GLY A 91 6.12 -1.35 13.94
C GLY A 91 5.08 -0.24 13.80
N LEU A 92 4.08 -0.42 12.93
CA LEU A 92 3.00 0.53 12.75
C LEU A 92 1.82 0.21 13.66
N GLU A 93 1.15 1.24 14.15
CA GLU A 93 -0.16 1.15 14.77
C GLU A 93 -1.22 1.02 13.67
N VAL A 94 -1.99 -0.07 13.70
CA VAL A 94 -2.98 -0.34 12.66
C VAL A 94 -4.37 0.00 13.16
N ILE A 95 -5.08 0.82 12.38
CA ILE A 95 -6.50 1.11 12.58
C ILE A 95 -7.28 0.26 11.56
N PRO A 96 -7.97 -0.80 11.99
CA PRO A 96 -8.80 -1.60 11.10
C PRO A 96 -10.09 -0.85 10.75
N VAL A 97 -10.37 -0.70 9.45
CA VAL A 97 -11.54 0.04 8.95
C VAL A 97 -12.39 -0.88 8.09
N PRO A 98 -13.68 -1.09 8.40
CA PRO A 98 -14.60 -1.83 7.53
C PRO A 98 -14.80 -1.08 6.21
N PHE A 99 -14.19 -1.54 5.13
CA PHE A 99 -14.18 -0.81 3.86
C PHE A 99 -14.38 -1.69 2.61
N ARG A 100 -14.57 -2.99 2.79
CA ARG A 100 -14.63 -3.96 1.68
C ARG A 100 -15.74 -3.66 0.67
N ASP A 101 -16.88 -3.17 1.11
CA ASP A 101 -18.01 -2.88 0.21
C ASP A 101 -17.69 -1.76 -0.80
N VAL A 102 -16.76 -0.88 -0.48
CA VAL A 102 -16.30 0.18 -1.38
C VAL A 102 -15.40 -0.35 -2.50
N TYR A 103 -14.85 -1.52 -2.38
CA TYR A 103 -14.01 -2.17 -3.39
C TYR A 103 -14.71 -2.33 -4.73
N ALA A 104 -16.06 -2.44 -4.74
CA ALA A 104 -16.86 -2.50 -5.97
C ALA A 104 -16.63 -1.29 -6.89
N PHE A 105 -16.24 -0.14 -6.33
CA PHE A 105 -15.93 1.09 -7.09
C PHE A 105 -14.48 1.12 -7.62
N GLY A 106 -13.72 0.06 -7.43
CA GLY A 106 -12.37 -0.07 -8.00
C GLY A 106 -11.25 0.55 -7.18
N GLY A 107 -11.51 0.87 -5.92
CA GLY A 107 -10.53 1.45 -4.99
C GLY A 107 -10.73 0.96 -3.56
N SER A 108 -9.78 1.29 -2.68
CA SER A 108 -9.88 1.06 -1.25
C SER A 108 -9.54 2.35 -0.49
N LEU A 109 -9.05 2.26 0.72
CA LEU A 109 -8.87 3.38 1.65
C LEU A 109 -8.09 4.55 1.04
N HIS A 110 -6.94 4.30 0.43
CA HIS A 110 -6.15 5.37 -0.19
C HIS A 110 -6.86 6.00 -1.39
N CYS A 111 -7.45 5.18 -2.26
CA CYS A 111 -8.14 5.68 -3.45
C CYS A 111 -9.40 6.51 -3.14
N ALA A 112 -10.03 6.26 -2.00
CA ALA A 112 -11.24 6.96 -1.56
C ALA A 112 -10.95 8.26 -0.80
N THR A 113 -9.68 8.59 -0.57
CA THR A 113 -9.25 9.75 0.20
C THR A 113 -8.40 10.70 -0.65
N THR A 114 -8.38 11.96 -0.25
CA THR A 114 -7.52 12.99 -0.83
C THR A 114 -6.90 13.80 0.29
N ASP A 115 -5.57 13.91 0.28
CA ASP A 115 -4.87 14.77 1.23
C ASP A 115 -5.21 16.24 0.93
N VAL A 116 -5.77 16.93 1.90
CA VAL A 116 -6.04 18.37 1.82
C VAL A 116 -4.88 19.16 2.39
N HIS A 117 -4.34 18.68 3.51
CA HIS A 117 -3.21 19.29 4.20
C HIS A 117 -2.45 18.22 4.98
N ARG A 118 -1.13 18.26 4.89
CA ARG A 118 -0.23 17.48 5.75
C ARG A 118 0.83 18.41 6.33
N GLU A 119 1.06 18.27 7.62
CA GLU A 119 2.18 18.92 8.30
C GLU A 119 3.45 18.08 8.09
N GLY A 120 4.57 18.71 7.86
CA GLY A 120 5.86 18.06 7.66
C GLY A 120 6.80 18.88 6.80
N GLU A 121 8.04 18.41 6.69
CA GLU A 121 9.05 18.97 5.81
C GLU A 121 9.14 18.13 4.53
N CYS A 122 9.58 18.76 3.44
CA CYS A 122 9.83 18.05 2.19
C CYS A 122 11.19 17.35 2.31
N GLU A 123 11.14 16.03 2.58
CA GLU A 123 12.33 15.20 2.66
C GLU A 123 12.59 14.51 1.31
N ASP A 124 13.86 14.43 0.92
CA ASP A 124 14.29 13.63 -0.22
C ASP A 124 14.57 12.20 0.24
N TYR A 125 13.66 11.28 -0.08
CA TYR A 125 13.80 9.87 0.24
C TYR A 125 14.63 9.07 -0.77
N PHE A 126 15.11 9.73 -1.83
CA PHE A 126 15.89 9.11 -2.90
C PHE A 126 17.11 9.95 -3.28
N PRO A 127 18.00 10.29 -2.32
CA PRO A 127 19.12 11.19 -2.57
C PRO A 127 20.20 10.63 -3.52
N ASN A 128 20.15 9.33 -3.81
CA ASN A 128 21.12 8.63 -4.66
C ASN A 128 20.52 8.27 -6.05
N GLN A 129 19.78 9.20 -6.65
CA GLN A 129 19.29 9.06 -8.03
C GLN A 129 20.22 9.74 -9.03
#